data_65240c0cd0b633069441f79a683eaa60
#
_entry.id   65240c0cd0b633069441f79a683eaa60
#
_cell.length_a   1.000
_cell.length_b   1.000
_cell.length_c   1.000
_cell.angle_alpha   90.00
_cell.angle_beta   90.00
_cell.angle_gamma   90.00
#
_symmetry.space_group_name_H-M   'P 1'
#
loop_
_entity.id
_entity.type
_entity.pdbx_description
1 polymer ?
#
loop_
_entity_poly.entity_id
_entity_poly.type
_entity_poly.pdbx_seq_one_letter_code
_entity_poly.pdbx_strand_id
1 'polypeptide(L)'
;MFGIVVTTIYDGAFIDAYYEHFERYGRTAEVRFYVVGDLTTPEACAERVRAYTRWGLPWFFLTPDDQRAFLSDFPALAAEIPWRSDNRRNVGFLMAYRDGCDPIISIDDDNYPTPGWDFLGEHAVTGCDVTLPVAVGSDNWFNICSMMTVDCPPLGGGQTVYPRGFPYPRRTLACGTVSATAETGRVAVNAGLWSGDPDVDAATRIVTRCATREAFTQSYLLGRGVRSPINTQNTAVMRAALPAYYYVKMGVSLAGLKLDRFGDIFSGYFVQLCAEAVGHRVRVGSPVVEHRRTPHNLYVDLWHELAGMVVLDDMLPLLETPLTPATDYGTAALELADRIEAWAAGQNGFLWGEALQDYFRNVAANLRLWVAACRQLD
;
A
#
# COMPACT_ATOMS: atom_id res chain seq x y z
N MET A 1 5.52 15.17 12.45
CA MET A 1 4.29 14.53 13.01
C MET A 1 3.90 13.39 12.09
N PHE A 2 3.91 12.16 12.59
CA PHE A 2 3.48 10.99 11.82
C PHE A 2 1.96 10.96 11.69
N GLY A 3 1.43 10.72 10.49
CA GLY A 3 0.01 10.49 10.28
C GLY A 3 -0.23 9.01 10.03
N ILE A 4 -0.89 8.30 10.94
CA ILE A 4 -1.25 6.89 10.72
C ILE A 4 -2.69 6.80 10.26
N VAL A 5 -2.92 6.07 9.17
CA VAL A 5 -4.23 5.90 8.55
C VAL A 5 -4.58 4.43 8.47
N VAL A 6 -5.76 4.08 8.97
CA VAL A 6 -6.31 2.72 8.94
C VAL A 6 -7.80 2.77 8.61
N THR A 7 -8.27 1.83 7.81
CA THR A 7 -9.70 1.55 7.65
C THR A 7 -10.07 0.33 8.49
N THR A 8 -11.26 0.32 9.11
CA THR A 8 -11.73 -0.84 9.86
C THR A 8 -13.25 -0.97 9.85
N ILE A 9 -13.71 -2.22 9.89
CA ILE A 9 -15.11 -2.60 10.13
C ILE A 9 -15.25 -3.40 11.43
N TYR A 10 -14.20 -3.47 12.25
CA TYR A 10 -14.12 -4.21 13.52
C TYR A 10 -14.09 -3.25 14.72
N ASP A 11 -13.95 -3.82 15.93
CA ASP A 11 -14.00 -3.07 17.20
C ASP A 11 -12.74 -2.26 17.52
N GLY A 12 -11.69 -2.36 16.69
CA GLY A 12 -10.48 -1.56 16.83
C GLY A 12 -9.49 -2.05 17.89
N ALA A 13 -9.46 -3.34 18.21
CA ALA A 13 -8.54 -3.89 19.23
C ALA A 13 -7.05 -3.59 18.96
N PHE A 14 -6.66 -3.43 17.69
CA PHE A 14 -5.31 -3.04 17.30
C PHE A 14 -4.89 -1.66 17.84
N ILE A 15 -5.85 -0.75 18.10
CA ILE A 15 -5.61 0.64 18.53
C ILE A 15 -4.87 0.65 19.87
N ASP A 16 -5.27 -0.22 20.81
CA ASP A 16 -4.62 -0.32 22.14
C ASP A 16 -3.18 -0.82 22.00
N ALA A 17 -2.95 -1.80 21.12
CA ALA A 17 -1.59 -2.31 20.87
C ALA A 17 -0.65 -1.24 20.30
N TYR A 18 -1.15 -0.37 19.41
CA TYR A 18 -0.38 0.78 18.91
C TYR A 18 -0.14 1.82 20.00
N TYR A 19 -1.13 2.11 20.85
CA TYR A 19 -0.93 3.03 21.99
C TYR A 19 0.16 2.52 22.93
N GLU A 20 0.06 1.26 23.40
CA GLU A 20 1.05 0.64 24.29
C GLU A 20 2.46 0.62 23.67
N HIS A 21 2.52 0.40 22.34
CA HIS A 21 3.77 0.44 21.61
C HIS A 21 4.38 1.84 21.59
N PHE A 22 3.60 2.88 21.25
CA PHE A 22 4.09 4.26 21.23
C PHE A 22 4.44 4.77 22.62
N GLU A 23 3.69 4.37 23.65
CA GLU A 23 4.01 4.68 25.05
C GLU A 23 5.35 4.07 25.46
N ARG A 24 5.59 2.78 25.10
CA ARG A 24 6.85 2.09 25.38
C ARG A 24 8.07 2.80 24.80
N TYR A 25 7.93 3.39 23.63
CA TYR A 25 9.01 4.14 22.96
C TYR A 25 8.97 5.65 23.27
N GLY A 26 8.04 6.13 24.11
CA GLY A 26 7.91 7.55 24.47
C GLY A 26 7.48 8.45 23.31
N ARG A 27 6.74 7.92 22.34
CA ARG A 27 6.43 8.59 21.05
C ARG A 27 4.94 8.90 20.84
N THR A 28 4.10 8.77 21.85
CA THR A 28 2.64 9.01 21.73
C THR A 28 2.30 10.41 21.22
N ALA A 29 3.11 11.41 21.56
CA ALA A 29 2.91 12.81 21.14
C ALA A 29 3.34 13.07 19.68
N GLU A 30 4.02 12.12 19.03
CA GLU A 30 4.50 12.29 17.66
C GLU A 30 3.47 11.83 16.61
N VAL A 31 2.31 11.28 17.02
CA VAL A 31 1.36 10.58 16.16
C VAL A 31 0.01 11.27 16.11
N ARG A 32 -0.49 11.53 14.90
CA ARG A 32 -1.91 11.71 14.59
C ARG A 32 -2.45 10.40 14.03
N PHE A 33 -3.51 9.87 14.63
CA PHE A 33 -4.05 8.57 14.25
C PHE A 33 -5.47 8.74 13.67
N TYR A 34 -5.66 8.38 12.40
CA TYR A 34 -6.91 8.49 11.66
C TYR A 34 -7.50 7.10 11.45
N VAL A 35 -8.50 6.76 12.26
CA VAL A 35 -9.27 5.52 12.11
C VAL A 35 -10.50 5.81 11.28
N VAL A 36 -10.51 5.34 10.04
CA VAL A 36 -11.59 5.57 9.08
C VAL A 36 -12.63 4.48 9.25
N GLY A 37 -13.76 4.82 9.87
CA GLY A 37 -14.90 3.93 10.00
C GLY A 37 -15.71 3.82 8.71
N ASP A 38 -16.47 2.72 8.58
CA ASP A 38 -17.44 2.54 7.50
C ASP A 38 -18.85 2.42 8.11
N LEU A 39 -19.87 2.24 7.28
CA LEU A 39 -21.28 2.14 7.69
C LEU A 39 -21.55 1.01 8.69
N THR A 40 -20.71 0.00 8.74
CA THR A 40 -20.85 -1.19 9.60
C THR A 40 -19.86 -1.23 10.75
N THR A 41 -18.95 -0.25 10.87
CA THR A 41 -17.98 -0.22 11.97
C THR A 41 -18.71 -0.06 13.31
N PRO A 42 -18.45 -0.96 14.30
CA PRO A 42 -19.09 -0.91 15.59
C PRO A 42 -18.79 0.39 16.36
N GLU A 43 -19.75 0.91 17.12
CA GLU A 43 -19.55 2.06 18.00
C GLU A 43 -18.41 1.85 19.01
N ALA A 44 -18.17 0.61 19.42
CA ALA A 44 -17.05 0.25 20.30
C ALA A 44 -15.69 0.72 19.76
N CYS A 45 -15.49 0.72 18.43
CA CYS A 45 -14.28 1.26 17.81
C CYS A 45 -14.16 2.77 18.02
N ALA A 46 -15.26 3.51 17.79
CA ALA A 46 -15.30 4.94 18.00
C ALA A 46 -15.07 5.32 19.48
N GLU A 47 -15.67 4.57 20.41
CA GLU A 47 -15.50 4.79 21.86
C GLU A 47 -14.05 4.56 22.28
N ARG A 48 -13.38 3.55 21.73
CA ARG A 48 -11.97 3.24 21.98
C ARG A 48 -11.08 4.41 21.54
N VAL A 49 -11.24 4.93 20.33
CA VAL A 49 -10.48 6.11 19.86
C VAL A 49 -10.76 7.33 20.71
N ARG A 50 -12.04 7.60 21.04
CA ARG A 50 -12.43 8.73 21.88
C ARG A 50 -11.82 8.68 23.29
N ALA A 51 -11.53 7.49 23.82
CA ALA A 51 -10.84 7.35 25.10
C ALA A 51 -9.45 7.99 25.02
N TYR A 52 -8.68 7.72 23.98
CA TYR A 52 -7.36 8.33 23.77
C TYR A 52 -7.44 9.81 23.46
N THR A 53 -8.43 10.25 22.68
CA THR A 53 -8.67 11.67 22.42
C THR A 53 -8.96 12.45 23.73
N ARG A 54 -9.69 11.84 24.67
CA ARG A 54 -9.92 12.47 26.01
C ARG A 54 -8.65 12.56 26.83
N TRP A 55 -7.63 11.75 26.58
CA TRP A 55 -6.30 11.88 27.19
C TRP A 55 -5.42 12.94 26.48
N GLY A 56 -5.97 13.64 25.51
CA GLY A 56 -5.29 14.72 24.78
C GLY A 56 -4.47 14.26 23.58
N LEU A 57 -4.60 13.01 23.17
CA LEU A 57 -3.93 12.53 21.96
C LEU A 57 -4.70 12.97 20.70
N PRO A 58 -4.02 13.38 19.63
CA PRO A 58 -4.66 13.75 18.37
C PRO A 58 -5.03 12.52 17.55
N TRP A 59 -5.92 11.70 18.12
CA TRP A 59 -6.44 10.47 17.52
C TRP A 59 -7.89 10.67 17.14
N PHE A 60 -8.27 10.33 15.91
CA PHE A 60 -9.55 10.66 15.32
C PHE A 60 -10.22 9.39 14.81
N PHE A 61 -11.46 9.16 15.24
CA PHE A 61 -12.37 8.24 14.57
C PHE A 61 -13.21 9.05 13.59
N LEU A 62 -13.03 8.73 12.30
CA LEU A 62 -13.72 9.41 11.21
C LEU A 62 -15.04 8.70 10.94
N THR A 63 -16.12 9.23 11.50
CA THR A 63 -17.48 8.72 11.26
C THR A 63 -17.90 8.92 9.81
N PRO A 64 -18.93 8.19 9.32
CA PRO A 64 -19.49 8.46 7.99
C PRO A 64 -19.90 9.93 7.79
N ASP A 65 -20.38 10.61 8.81
CA ASP A 65 -20.77 12.02 8.71
C ASP A 65 -19.56 12.96 8.64
N ASP A 66 -18.51 12.71 9.43
CA ASP A 66 -17.25 13.45 9.33
C ASP A 66 -16.64 13.33 7.93
N GLN A 67 -16.67 12.12 7.37
CA GLN A 67 -16.16 11.86 6.03
C GLN A 67 -16.99 12.56 4.94
N ARG A 68 -18.32 12.57 5.07
CA ARG A 68 -19.20 13.31 4.14
C ARG A 68 -18.95 14.82 4.23
N ALA A 69 -18.84 15.35 5.45
CA ALA A 69 -18.54 16.76 5.67
C ALA A 69 -17.19 17.15 5.04
N PHE A 70 -16.14 16.37 5.27
CA PHE A 70 -14.84 16.63 4.67
C PHE A 70 -14.86 16.55 3.14
N LEU A 71 -15.49 15.50 2.59
CA LEU A 71 -15.55 15.30 1.14
C LEU A 71 -16.50 16.26 0.43
N SER A 72 -17.31 17.07 1.14
CA SER A 72 -18.16 18.10 0.51
C SER A 72 -17.36 19.15 -0.26
N ASP A 73 -16.09 19.36 0.09
CA ASP A 73 -15.15 20.23 -0.63
C ASP A 73 -14.62 19.59 -1.93
N PHE A 74 -14.83 18.28 -2.11
CA PHE A 74 -14.33 17.48 -3.24
C PHE A 74 -15.46 16.64 -3.86
N PRO A 75 -16.57 17.22 -4.35
CA PRO A 75 -17.77 16.46 -4.71
C PRO A 75 -17.56 15.44 -5.83
N ALA A 76 -16.69 15.72 -6.81
CA ALA A 76 -16.37 14.78 -7.87
C ALA A 76 -15.60 13.55 -7.33
N LEU A 77 -14.62 13.75 -6.45
CA LEU A 77 -13.88 12.67 -5.79
C LEU A 77 -14.78 11.90 -4.80
N ALA A 78 -15.66 12.58 -4.08
CA ALA A 78 -16.61 11.98 -3.16
C ALA A 78 -17.50 10.93 -3.83
N ALA A 79 -17.94 11.20 -5.08
CA ALA A 79 -18.74 10.27 -5.88
C ALA A 79 -17.97 8.98 -6.25
N GLU A 80 -16.64 9.04 -6.30
CA GLU A 80 -15.78 7.91 -6.69
C GLU A 80 -15.30 7.08 -5.50
N ILE A 81 -15.41 7.55 -4.26
CA ILE A 81 -14.99 6.78 -3.06
C ILE A 81 -16.22 6.04 -2.49
N PRO A 82 -16.34 4.72 -2.75
CA PRO A 82 -17.51 3.94 -2.34
C PRO A 82 -17.54 3.68 -0.83
N TRP A 83 -18.73 3.44 -0.27
CA TRP A 83 -18.91 2.84 1.04
C TRP A 83 -18.71 1.32 0.99
N ARG A 84 -18.45 0.72 2.14
CA ARG A 84 -18.14 -0.73 2.31
C ARG A 84 -16.94 -1.14 1.47
N SER A 85 -15.91 -0.30 1.53
CA SER A 85 -14.70 -0.46 0.73
C SER A 85 -13.48 0.10 1.47
N ASP A 86 -12.38 -0.60 1.38
CA ASP A 86 -11.05 -0.17 1.80
C ASP A 86 -10.57 1.11 1.08
N ASN A 87 -11.14 1.42 -0.09
CA ASN A 87 -10.93 2.68 -0.80
C ASN A 87 -11.26 3.93 0.06
N ARG A 88 -12.09 3.77 1.12
CA ARG A 88 -12.34 4.83 2.13
C ARG A 88 -11.05 5.31 2.81
N ARG A 89 -9.96 4.55 2.76
CA ARG A 89 -8.63 4.95 3.24
C ARG A 89 -8.16 6.27 2.63
N ASN A 90 -8.54 6.55 1.39
CA ASN A 90 -8.25 7.83 0.72
C ASN A 90 -8.72 9.04 1.52
N VAL A 91 -9.83 8.94 2.24
CA VAL A 91 -10.32 10.04 3.10
C VAL A 91 -9.34 10.31 4.23
N GLY A 92 -8.87 9.26 4.91
CA GLY A 92 -7.85 9.37 5.94
C GLY A 92 -6.54 9.96 5.43
N PHE A 93 -6.11 9.54 4.22
CA PHE A 93 -4.92 10.09 3.57
C PHE A 93 -5.04 11.60 3.31
N LEU A 94 -6.16 12.07 2.74
CA LEU A 94 -6.37 13.49 2.50
C LEU A 94 -6.46 14.30 3.79
N MET A 95 -7.07 13.75 4.85
CA MET A 95 -7.12 14.44 6.15
C MET A 95 -5.73 14.54 6.79
N ALA A 96 -4.95 13.45 6.75
CA ALA A 96 -3.57 13.48 7.24
C ALA A 96 -2.69 14.45 6.42
N TYR A 97 -2.91 14.52 5.10
CA TYR A 97 -2.23 15.45 4.21
C TYR A 97 -2.58 16.91 4.54
N ARG A 98 -3.88 17.23 4.67
CA ARG A 98 -4.37 18.55 5.09
C ARG A 98 -3.74 18.99 6.40
N ASP A 99 -3.65 18.07 7.36
CA ASP A 99 -3.16 18.35 8.71
C ASP A 99 -1.61 18.40 8.79
N GLY A 100 -0.93 18.34 7.63
CA GLY A 100 0.53 18.48 7.52
C GLY A 100 1.32 17.31 8.09
N CYS A 101 0.73 16.12 8.14
CA CYS A 101 1.46 14.93 8.58
C CYS A 101 2.53 14.54 7.56
N ASP A 102 3.74 14.27 8.05
CA ASP A 102 4.87 13.77 7.26
C ASP A 102 5.77 12.91 8.17
N PRO A 103 5.97 11.62 7.84
CA PRO A 103 5.29 10.87 6.79
C PRO A 103 3.83 10.50 7.11
N ILE A 104 3.10 10.02 6.08
CA ILE A 104 1.79 9.40 6.21
C ILE A 104 1.98 7.88 6.10
N ILE A 105 1.55 7.16 7.14
CA ILE A 105 1.72 5.70 7.27
C ILE A 105 0.38 5.02 7.11
N SER A 106 0.30 4.03 6.25
CA SER A 106 -0.85 3.15 6.10
C SER A 106 -0.61 1.83 6.82
N ILE A 107 -1.61 1.40 7.60
CA ILE A 107 -1.66 0.08 8.24
C ILE A 107 -3.02 -0.57 7.98
N ASP A 108 -3.07 -1.90 8.11
CA ASP A 108 -4.34 -2.63 8.16
C ASP A 108 -4.71 -2.96 9.62
N ASP A 109 -5.98 -3.19 9.90
CA ASP A 109 -6.53 -3.37 11.25
C ASP A 109 -6.21 -4.74 11.88
N ASP A 110 -5.63 -5.65 11.12
CA ASP A 110 -5.07 -6.92 11.55
C ASP A 110 -3.53 -6.93 11.62
N ASN A 111 -2.89 -5.78 11.47
CA ASN A 111 -1.46 -5.58 11.62
C ASN A 111 -1.14 -4.95 12.97
N TYR A 112 -0.31 -5.63 13.75
CA TYR A 112 0.08 -5.24 15.10
C TYR A 112 1.57 -4.85 15.15
N PRO A 113 1.95 -3.81 15.90
CA PRO A 113 3.36 -3.44 16.00
C PRO A 113 4.15 -4.56 16.69
N THR A 114 5.27 -4.96 16.08
CA THR A 114 6.10 -6.04 16.62
C THR A 114 6.85 -5.57 17.89
N PRO A 115 6.76 -6.28 19.00
CA PRO A 115 7.51 -5.97 20.20
C PRO A 115 9.02 -5.94 19.93
N GLY A 116 9.70 -4.92 20.42
CA GLY A 116 11.16 -4.77 20.27
C GLY A 116 11.62 -4.02 19.02
N TRP A 117 10.71 -3.65 18.10
CA TRP A 117 10.97 -2.77 16.97
C TRP A 117 10.31 -1.41 17.18
N ASP A 118 11.06 -0.32 17.03
CA ASP A 118 10.48 1.03 17.05
C ASP A 118 9.77 1.29 15.72
N PHE A 119 8.45 1.08 15.69
CA PHE A 119 7.62 1.26 14.49
C PHE A 119 7.80 2.63 13.84
N LEU A 120 7.75 3.70 14.64
CA LEU A 120 7.93 5.06 14.12
C LEU A 120 9.38 5.34 13.72
N GLY A 121 10.35 4.80 14.45
CA GLY A 121 11.77 4.92 14.11
C GLY A 121 12.11 4.29 12.77
N GLU A 122 11.54 3.12 12.48
CA GLU A 122 11.70 2.47 11.17
C GLU A 122 11.05 3.25 10.02
N HIS A 123 9.94 3.95 10.27
CA HIS A 123 9.29 4.78 9.27
C HIS A 123 9.84 6.22 9.19
N ALA A 124 10.62 6.67 10.18
CA ALA A 124 11.20 8.01 10.21
C ALA A 124 12.21 8.29 9.07
N VAL A 125 12.68 7.24 8.39
CA VAL A 125 13.56 7.36 7.21
C VAL A 125 12.84 7.94 5.99
N THR A 126 11.50 7.93 6.00
CA THR A 126 10.68 8.46 4.90
C THR A 126 10.85 9.98 4.83
N GLY A 127 11.16 10.48 3.65
CA GLY A 127 11.51 11.90 3.45
C GLY A 127 12.98 12.23 3.72
N CYS A 128 13.81 11.27 4.15
CA CYS A 128 15.23 11.46 4.40
C CYS A 128 16.10 10.86 3.30
N ASP A 129 17.33 11.36 3.18
CA ASP A 129 18.38 10.73 2.38
C ASP A 129 19.02 9.61 3.20
N VAL A 130 19.10 8.42 2.59
CA VAL A 130 19.73 7.25 3.20
C VAL A 130 20.75 6.64 2.25
N THR A 131 21.77 5.99 2.80
CA THR A 131 22.75 5.21 2.04
C THR A 131 22.60 3.74 2.39
N LEU A 132 22.11 2.93 1.45
CA LEU A 132 21.80 1.51 1.66
C LEU A 132 22.22 0.67 0.46
N PRO A 133 22.46 -0.63 0.64
CA PRO A 133 22.58 -1.56 -0.47
C PRO A 133 21.35 -1.54 -1.36
N VAL A 134 21.51 -1.90 -2.62
CA VAL A 134 20.46 -1.78 -3.64
C VAL A 134 19.90 -3.16 -3.97
N ALA A 135 18.58 -3.29 -3.88
CA ALA A 135 17.84 -4.43 -4.39
C ALA A 135 17.75 -4.32 -5.94
N VAL A 136 18.43 -5.21 -6.64
CA VAL A 136 18.49 -5.18 -8.11
C VAL A 136 17.55 -6.21 -8.74
N GLY A 137 17.27 -7.30 -8.05
CA GLY A 137 16.37 -8.35 -8.51
C GLY A 137 16.83 -9.01 -9.82
N SER A 138 15.88 -9.47 -10.61
CA SER A 138 16.06 -10.00 -11.97
C SER A 138 15.05 -9.32 -12.89
N ASP A 139 15.46 -8.99 -14.10
CA ASP A 139 14.60 -8.31 -15.09
C ASP A 139 13.89 -7.06 -14.53
N ASN A 140 14.59 -6.31 -13.65
CA ASN A 140 14.07 -5.16 -12.92
C ASN A 140 12.90 -5.46 -11.96
N TRP A 141 12.82 -6.70 -11.45
CA TRP A 141 11.82 -7.10 -10.45
C TRP A 141 12.49 -7.68 -9.21
N PHE A 142 12.11 -7.16 -8.04
CA PHE A 142 12.64 -7.61 -6.76
C PHE A 142 11.56 -8.30 -5.93
N ASN A 143 11.84 -9.51 -5.48
CA ASN A 143 10.96 -10.28 -4.61
C ASN A 143 11.22 -9.94 -3.14
N ILE A 144 10.36 -9.10 -2.53
CA ILE A 144 10.51 -8.73 -1.11
C ILE A 144 10.38 -9.93 -0.16
N CYS A 145 9.71 -11.01 -0.55
CA CYS A 145 9.67 -12.23 0.27
C CYS A 145 11.03 -12.91 0.40
N SER A 146 12.00 -12.60 -0.48
CA SER A 146 13.38 -13.09 -0.33
C SER A 146 14.11 -12.50 0.89
N MET A 147 13.55 -11.41 1.48
CA MET A 147 14.05 -10.80 2.72
C MET A 147 13.54 -11.52 3.98
N MET A 148 12.76 -12.57 3.83
CA MET A 148 12.13 -13.30 4.94
C MET A 148 12.38 -14.80 4.78
N THR A 149 12.45 -15.52 5.91
CA THR A 149 12.35 -16.96 5.92
C THR A 149 10.89 -17.36 6.03
N VAL A 150 10.31 -17.83 4.93
CA VAL A 150 8.91 -18.26 4.88
C VAL A 150 8.82 -19.78 4.93
N ASP A 151 8.10 -20.29 5.93
CA ASP A 151 7.76 -21.71 6.01
C ASP A 151 6.55 -22.01 5.13
N CYS A 152 6.63 -23.09 4.36
CA CYS A 152 5.61 -23.55 3.44
C CYS A 152 5.29 -25.05 3.64
N PRO A 153 4.74 -25.49 4.79
CA PRO A 153 4.32 -26.86 4.96
C PRO A 153 3.08 -27.19 4.10
N PRO A 154 2.94 -28.35 3.47
CA PRO A 154 3.80 -29.52 3.53
C PRO A 154 4.93 -29.56 2.51
N LEU A 155 5.14 -28.54 1.69
CA LEU A 155 6.12 -28.54 0.60
C LEU A 155 7.58 -28.57 1.10
N GLY A 156 7.80 -28.37 2.39
CA GLY A 156 9.13 -28.33 3.00
C GLY A 156 9.72 -26.92 3.06
N GLY A 157 10.88 -26.77 3.73
CA GLY A 157 11.58 -25.49 3.83
C GLY A 157 12.29 -25.11 2.53
N GLY A 158 12.57 -23.82 2.37
CA GLY A 158 13.35 -23.29 1.24
C GLY A 158 12.57 -23.08 -0.05
N GLN A 159 11.24 -23.11 0.00
CA GLN A 159 10.43 -22.72 -1.16
C GLN A 159 10.50 -21.19 -1.37
N THR A 160 10.69 -20.77 -2.61
CA THR A 160 10.57 -19.38 -2.98
C THR A 160 9.08 -19.03 -3.13
N VAL A 161 8.62 -18.12 -2.31
CA VAL A 161 7.28 -17.54 -2.44
C VAL A 161 7.38 -16.10 -2.95
N TYR A 162 6.29 -15.61 -3.54
CA TYR A 162 6.23 -14.26 -4.09
C TYR A 162 5.10 -13.49 -3.42
N PRO A 163 5.29 -12.19 -3.16
CA PRO A 163 4.23 -11.38 -2.60
C PRO A 163 3.03 -11.27 -3.55
N ARG A 164 1.84 -11.05 -3.01
CA ARG A 164 0.64 -10.76 -3.79
C ARG A 164 0.93 -9.60 -4.76
N GLY A 165 0.51 -9.75 -6.00
CA GLY A 165 0.78 -8.78 -7.03
C GLY A 165 2.18 -8.86 -7.66
N PHE A 166 2.97 -9.93 -7.40
CA PHE A 166 4.20 -10.16 -8.15
C PHE A 166 3.86 -10.82 -9.50
N PRO A 167 4.21 -10.20 -10.65
CA PRO A 167 3.79 -10.70 -11.96
C PRO A 167 4.33 -12.10 -12.24
N TYR A 168 3.50 -12.98 -12.76
CA TYR A 168 3.89 -14.37 -13.02
C TYR A 168 5.08 -14.49 -14.00
N PRO A 169 5.14 -13.74 -15.13
CA PRO A 169 6.26 -13.84 -16.06
C PRO A 169 7.61 -13.38 -15.49
N ARG A 170 7.61 -12.73 -14.33
CA ARG A 170 8.83 -12.23 -13.66
C ARG A 170 9.27 -13.10 -12.47
N ARG A 171 8.58 -14.20 -12.19
CA ARG A 171 8.90 -15.12 -11.08
C ARG A 171 10.12 -15.96 -11.42
N THR A 172 11.29 -15.56 -10.93
CA THR A 172 12.56 -16.29 -11.07
C THR A 172 13.30 -16.38 -9.73
N LEU A 173 14.18 -17.33 -9.56
CA LEU A 173 14.99 -17.47 -8.33
C LEU A 173 15.94 -16.28 -8.11
N ALA A 174 16.32 -15.58 -9.17
CA ALA A 174 17.22 -14.42 -9.12
C ALA A 174 16.52 -13.12 -8.68
N CYS A 175 15.19 -13.10 -8.52
CA CYS A 175 14.45 -11.90 -8.10
C CYS A 175 14.85 -11.37 -6.71
N GLY A 176 15.53 -12.16 -5.87
CA GLY A 176 16.04 -11.75 -4.56
C GLY A 176 17.44 -11.15 -4.58
N THR A 177 18.02 -10.86 -5.74
CA THR A 177 19.41 -10.39 -5.86
C THR A 177 19.57 -8.97 -5.33
N VAL A 178 20.60 -8.78 -4.50
CA VAL A 178 20.98 -7.49 -3.91
C VAL A 178 22.41 -7.16 -4.32
N SER A 179 22.66 -5.91 -4.69
CA SER A 179 24.01 -5.39 -4.96
C SER A 179 24.75 -5.15 -3.64
N ALA A 180 26.03 -5.49 -3.61
CA ALA A 180 26.92 -5.13 -2.50
C ALA A 180 27.23 -3.62 -2.47
N THR A 181 27.01 -2.89 -3.58
CA THR A 181 27.23 -1.46 -3.67
C THR A 181 26.05 -0.72 -3.04
N ALA A 182 26.33 0.17 -2.09
CA ALA A 182 25.35 1.06 -1.52
C ALA A 182 25.16 2.31 -2.41
N GLU A 183 23.92 2.78 -2.49
CA GLU A 183 23.57 4.05 -3.14
C GLU A 183 22.93 4.98 -2.13
N THR A 184 23.04 6.29 -2.37
CA THR A 184 22.34 7.32 -1.61
C THR A 184 21.11 7.77 -2.36
N GLY A 185 19.99 7.93 -1.65
CA GLY A 185 18.78 8.48 -2.22
C GLY A 185 17.74 8.87 -1.19
N ARG A 186 16.89 9.82 -1.58
CA ARG A 186 15.77 10.29 -0.76
C ARG A 186 14.64 9.27 -0.80
N VAL A 187 14.21 8.81 0.37
CA VAL A 187 13.15 7.80 0.51
C VAL A 187 11.79 8.46 0.36
N ALA A 188 11.10 8.19 -0.75
CA ALA A 188 9.72 8.62 -0.94
C ALA A 188 8.71 7.70 -0.27
N VAL A 189 8.99 6.40 -0.33
CA VAL A 189 8.15 5.33 0.21
C VAL A 189 9.03 4.39 1.01
N ASN A 190 8.60 4.08 2.21
CA ASN A 190 9.19 3.03 3.05
C ASN A 190 8.19 1.90 3.23
N ALA A 191 8.39 0.81 2.51
CA ALA A 191 7.58 -0.40 2.61
C ALA A 191 8.20 -1.35 3.64
N GLY A 192 7.56 -1.47 4.80
CA GLY A 192 7.89 -2.47 5.81
C GLY A 192 7.34 -3.85 5.41
N LEU A 193 7.93 -4.88 5.99
CA LEU A 193 7.51 -6.26 5.78
C LEU A 193 6.58 -6.72 6.93
N TRP A 194 6.24 -7.99 6.91
CA TRP A 194 5.35 -8.61 7.88
C TRP A 194 6.00 -9.84 8.53
N SER A 195 5.86 -9.97 9.81
CA SER A 195 5.98 -11.26 10.49
C SER A 195 4.60 -11.95 10.56
N GLY A 196 4.57 -13.21 10.92
CA GLY A 196 3.32 -13.99 10.98
C GLY A 196 2.87 -14.46 9.61
N ASP A 197 1.76 -13.95 9.11
CA ASP A 197 1.16 -14.38 7.83
C ASP A 197 1.62 -13.45 6.69
N PRO A 198 2.57 -13.86 5.79
CA PRO A 198 3.06 -13.00 4.73
C PRO A 198 1.98 -12.72 3.68
N ASP A 199 2.01 -11.52 3.07
CA ASP A 199 1.04 -11.17 2.01
C ASP A 199 1.42 -11.83 0.67
N VAL A 200 1.09 -13.14 0.56
CA VAL A 200 1.19 -13.91 -0.69
C VAL A 200 -0.19 -14.11 -1.31
N ASP A 201 -0.24 -14.36 -2.62
CA ASP A 201 -1.50 -14.53 -3.34
C ASP A 201 -2.28 -15.79 -2.93
N ALA A 202 -3.59 -15.79 -3.21
CA ALA A 202 -4.48 -16.90 -2.86
C ALA A 202 -4.12 -18.19 -3.61
N ALA A 203 -3.55 -18.11 -4.82
CA ALA A 203 -3.10 -19.29 -5.57
C ALA A 203 -1.98 -20.02 -4.81
N THR A 204 -0.99 -19.26 -4.30
CA THR A 204 0.07 -19.78 -3.44
C THR A 204 -0.53 -20.41 -2.17
N ARG A 205 -1.48 -19.75 -1.53
CA ARG A 205 -2.10 -20.23 -0.28
C ARG A 205 -2.95 -21.49 -0.43
N ILE A 206 -3.53 -21.70 -1.60
CA ILE A 206 -4.27 -22.95 -1.91
C ILE A 206 -3.30 -24.13 -2.03
N VAL A 207 -2.10 -23.89 -2.57
CA VAL A 207 -1.06 -24.93 -2.72
C VAL A 207 -0.36 -25.23 -1.41
N THR A 208 -0.06 -24.21 -0.60
CA THR A 208 0.68 -24.37 0.64
C THR A 208 0.31 -23.29 1.68
N ARG A 209 0.42 -23.63 2.96
CA ARG A 209 0.38 -22.62 4.02
C ARG A 209 1.71 -21.87 4.03
N CYS A 210 1.65 -20.57 4.30
CA CYS A 210 2.83 -19.74 4.43
C CYS A 210 2.84 -19.07 5.81
N ALA A 211 4.00 -19.06 6.46
CA ALA A 211 4.22 -18.30 7.69
C ALA A 211 5.65 -17.76 7.69
N THR A 212 5.82 -16.49 8.03
CA THR A 212 7.14 -15.90 8.21
C THR A 212 7.72 -16.36 9.54
N ARG A 213 8.82 -17.13 9.49
CA ARG A 213 9.55 -17.60 10.68
C ARG A 213 10.52 -16.54 11.18
N GLU A 214 11.29 -15.98 10.25
CA GLU A 214 12.30 -14.97 10.52
C GLU A 214 12.25 -13.92 9.43
N ALA A 215 12.55 -12.69 9.80
CA ALA A 215 12.73 -11.61 8.86
C ALA A 215 14.11 -11.00 9.05
N PHE A 216 14.73 -10.65 7.95
CA PHE A 216 16.05 -10.03 7.98
C PHE A 216 15.95 -8.60 8.51
N THR A 217 16.95 -8.19 9.29
CA THR A 217 17.08 -6.85 9.83
C THR A 217 17.59 -5.82 8.83
N GLN A 218 18.02 -6.29 7.64
CA GLN A 218 18.54 -5.41 6.60
C GLN A 218 17.43 -4.72 5.82
N SER A 219 17.75 -3.54 5.31
CA SER A 219 16.89 -2.76 4.44
C SER A 219 17.63 -2.41 3.16
N TYR A 220 16.88 -2.26 2.07
CA TYR A 220 17.42 -1.98 0.75
C TYR A 220 16.69 -0.82 0.09
N LEU A 221 17.41 -0.06 -0.74
CA LEU A 221 16.75 0.77 -1.74
C LEU A 221 16.43 -0.11 -2.96
N LEU A 222 15.22 0.01 -3.50
CA LEU A 222 14.96 -0.56 -4.83
C LEU A 222 15.84 0.16 -5.86
N GLY A 223 16.47 -0.61 -6.73
CA GLY A 223 17.27 -0.07 -7.84
C GLY A 223 16.44 0.83 -8.75
N ARG A 224 17.09 1.70 -9.54
CA ARG A 224 16.39 2.47 -10.56
C ARG A 224 15.77 1.54 -11.59
N GLY A 225 14.51 1.76 -11.92
CA GLY A 225 13.73 0.88 -12.78
C GLY A 225 13.26 -0.43 -12.12
N VAL A 226 13.74 -0.77 -10.93
CA VAL A 226 13.34 -2.00 -10.21
C VAL A 226 11.97 -1.80 -9.56
N ARG A 227 11.09 -2.77 -9.75
CA ARG A 227 9.73 -2.82 -9.19
C ARG A 227 9.58 -3.95 -8.18
N SER A 228 8.71 -3.75 -7.22
CA SER A 228 8.24 -4.76 -6.28
C SER A 228 6.80 -4.46 -5.90
N PRO A 229 5.93 -5.45 -5.67
CA PRO A 229 4.63 -5.16 -5.09
C PRO A 229 4.81 -4.51 -3.72
N ILE A 230 4.07 -3.44 -3.50
CA ILE A 230 3.95 -2.76 -2.22
C ILE A 230 2.46 -2.67 -1.93
N ASN A 231 2.07 -3.05 -0.74
CA ASN A 231 0.69 -2.92 -0.24
C ASN A 231 0.56 -1.78 0.77
N THR A 232 -0.62 -1.63 1.35
CA THR A 232 -0.91 -0.59 2.36
C THR A 232 -0.85 -1.09 3.80
N GLN A 233 -0.40 -2.31 4.05
CA GLN A 233 -0.41 -2.94 5.37
C GLN A 233 0.63 -2.37 6.33
N ASN A 234 1.76 -1.91 5.81
CA ASN A 234 2.89 -1.39 6.59
C ASN A 234 3.75 -0.48 5.70
N THR A 235 3.17 0.61 5.23
CA THR A 235 3.81 1.47 4.24
C THR A 235 3.71 2.93 4.61
N ALA A 236 4.85 3.61 4.69
CA ALA A 236 4.94 5.06 4.88
C ALA A 236 5.26 5.76 3.55
N VAL A 237 4.60 6.87 3.32
CA VAL A 237 4.78 7.72 2.15
C VAL A 237 5.10 9.14 2.62
N MET A 238 6.14 9.79 2.06
CA MET A 238 6.40 11.19 2.35
C MET A 238 5.21 12.04 1.91
N ARG A 239 4.89 13.11 2.66
CA ARG A 239 3.74 13.97 2.35
C ARG A 239 3.74 14.44 0.89
N ALA A 240 4.87 14.90 0.39
CA ALA A 240 5.00 15.38 -1.00
C ALA A 240 4.70 14.31 -2.06
N ALA A 241 4.77 13.00 -1.73
CA ALA A 241 4.47 11.92 -2.66
C ALA A 241 2.99 11.49 -2.64
N LEU A 242 2.18 11.99 -1.69
CA LEU A 242 0.78 11.61 -1.60
C LEU A 242 -0.03 11.89 -2.89
N PRO A 243 0.21 12.95 -3.69
CA PRO A 243 -0.47 13.13 -4.97
C PRO A 243 -0.33 11.94 -5.95
N ALA A 244 0.67 11.08 -5.77
CA ALA A 244 0.87 9.86 -6.55
C ALA A 244 0.41 8.58 -5.82
N TYR A 245 -0.14 8.67 -4.60
CA TYR A 245 -0.51 7.52 -3.76
C TYR A 245 -2.03 7.44 -3.55
N TYR A 246 -2.77 7.37 -4.63
CA TYR A 246 -4.22 7.13 -4.62
C TYR A 246 -4.49 5.64 -4.41
N TYR A 247 -5.25 5.28 -3.36
CA TYR A 247 -5.72 3.91 -3.18
C TYR A 247 -6.76 3.58 -4.27
N VAL A 248 -6.41 2.69 -5.20
CA VAL A 248 -7.21 2.45 -6.40
C VAL A 248 -8.52 1.74 -6.06
N LYS A 249 -9.62 2.27 -6.59
CA LYS A 249 -10.97 1.71 -6.41
C LYS A 249 -11.07 0.35 -7.10
N MET A 250 -11.62 -0.64 -6.39
CA MET A 250 -11.80 -2.01 -6.85
C MET A 250 -13.28 -2.40 -6.94
N GLY A 251 -13.56 -3.64 -7.30
CA GLY A 251 -14.89 -4.23 -7.23
C GLY A 251 -15.63 -4.34 -8.55
N VAL A 252 -14.93 -4.24 -9.70
CA VAL A 252 -15.56 -4.43 -11.02
C VAL A 252 -15.71 -5.91 -11.38
N SER A 253 -16.86 -6.28 -11.97
CA SER A 253 -17.13 -7.64 -12.46
C SER A 253 -16.71 -7.79 -13.93
N LEU A 254 -15.91 -8.82 -14.23
CA LEU A 254 -15.29 -9.05 -15.53
C LEU A 254 -15.44 -10.51 -15.94
N ALA A 255 -16.21 -10.80 -16.97
CA ALA A 255 -16.35 -12.16 -17.53
C ALA A 255 -16.62 -13.25 -16.47
N GLY A 256 -17.40 -12.94 -15.45
CA GLY A 256 -17.68 -13.85 -14.34
C GLY A 256 -16.65 -13.84 -13.20
N LEU A 257 -15.56 -13.14 -13.31
CA LEU A 257 -14.59 -12.87 -12.25
C LEU A 257 -14.86 -11.51 -11.61
N LYS A 258 -14.19 -11.24 -10.49
CA LYS A 258 -14.19 -9.92 -9.86
C LYS A 258 -12.76 -9.39 -9.84
N LEU A 259 -12.53 -8.19 -10.35
CA LEU A 259 -11.27 -7.47 -10.15
C LEU A 259 -11.34 -6.80 -8.79
N ASP A 260 -10.70 -7.40 -7.80
CA ASP A 260 -10.68 -6.93 -6.42
C ASP A 260 -9.33 -7.23 -5.77
N ARG A 261 -9.10 -6.76 -4.53
CA ARG A 261 -7.91 -7.04 -3.71
C ARG A 261 -6.56 -6.62 -4.33
N PHE A 262 -6.56 -5.73 -5.33
CA PHE A 262 -5.36 -5.20 -5.99
C PHE A 262 -5.27 -3.67 -5.91
N GLY A 263 -6.17 -3.01 -5.18
CA GLY A 263 -6.19 -1.55 -5.08
C GLY A 263 -4.91 -0.97 -4.48
N ASP A 264 -4.43 -1.58 -3.40
CA ASP A 264 -3.17 -1.30 -2.73
C ASP A 264 -1.96 -1.61 -3.61
N ILE A 265 -1.99 -2.74 -4.32
CA ILE A 265 -0.90 -3.18 -5.20
C ILE A 265 -0.73 -2.22 -6.39
N PHE A 266 -1.82 -1.83 -7.05
CA PHE A 266 -1.75 -0.85 -8.14
C PHE A 266 -1.26 0.50 -7.63
N SER A 267 -1.76 0.97 -6.47
CA SER A 267 -1.27 2.19 -5.82
C SER A 267 0.23 2.12 -5.52
N GLY A 268 0.70 0.98 -5.03
CA GLY A 268 2.09 0.71 -4.75
C GLY A 268 2.98 0.80 -5.99
N TYR A 269 2.54 0.29 -7.14
CA TYR A 269 3.26 0.42 -8.40
C TYR A 269 3.23 1.84 -8.95
N PHE A 270 2.09 2.51 -8.86
CA PHE A 270 1.93 3.86 -9.39
C PHE A 270 2.83 4.87 -8.66
N VAL A 271 2.91 4.80 -7.34
CA VAL A 271 3.79 5.68 -6.57
C VAL A 271 5.27 5.38 -6.85
N GLN A 272 5.65 4.11 -7.13
CA GLN A 272 7.02 3.75 -7.51
C GLN A 272 7.43 4.42 -8.82
N LEU A 273 6.55 4.38 -9.84
CA LEU A 273 6.80 5.05 -11.13
C LEU A 273 6.99 6.56 -10.93
N CYS A 274 6.11 7.19 -10.15
CA CYS A 274 6.18 8.62 -9.89
C CYS A 274 7.41 8.99 -9.03
N ALA A 275 7.78 8.17 -8.05
CA ALA A 275 8.99 8.39 -7.24
C ALA A 275 10.26 8.36 -8.10
N GLU A 276 10.35 7.42 -9.04
CA GLU A 276 11.45 7.34 -9.98
C GLU A 276 11.51 8.58 -10.88
N ALA A 277 10.37 9.04 -11.41
CA ALA A 277 10.30 10.23 -12.25
C ALA A 277 10.76 11.51 -11.53
N VAL A 278 10.48 11.61 -10.23
CA VAL A 278 10.94 12.75 -9.38
C VAL A 278 12.39 12.55 -8.90
N GLY A 279 13.01 11.39 -9.16
CA GLY A 279 14.37 11.07 -8.75
C GLY A 279 14.52 10.57 -7.32
N HIS A 280 13.41 10.24 -6.67
CA HIS A 280 13.38 9.66 -5.33
C HIS A 280 13.42 8.12 -5.37
N ARG A 281 13.51 7.49 -4.20
CA ARG A 281 13.69 6.05 -4.05
C ARG A 281 12.58 5.42 -3.19
N VAL A 282 12.42 4.13 -3.36
CA VAL A 282 11.64 3.28 -2.47
C VAL A 282 12.60 2.47 -1.61
N ARG A 283 12.39 2.50 -0.29
CA ARG A 283 13.06 1.61 0.65
C ARG A 283 12.14 0.44 0.97
N VAL A 284 12.68 -0.76 0.97
CA VAL A 284 12.05 -1.96 1.53
C VAL A 284 12.81 -2.36 2.79
N GLY A 285 12.10 -2.62 3.87
CA GLY A 285 12.72 -2.74 5.18
C GLY A 285 12.31 -3.96 5.97
N SER A 286 12.95 -4.08 7.13
CA SER A 286 12.62 -5.10 8.12
C SER A 286 11.16 -4.99 8.54
N PRO A 287 10.53 -6.10 8.93
CA PRO A 287 9.17 -6.09 9.43
C PRO A 287 9.12 -5.36 10.77
N VAL A 288 8.15 -4.48 10.88
CA VAL A 288 7.83 -3.77 12.12
C VAL A 288 6.39 -4.07 12.59
N VAL A 289 5.69 -4.92 11.83
CA VAL A 289 4.34 -5.38 12.17
C VAL A 289 4.24 -6.90 12.10
N GLU A 290 3.37 -7.46 12.97
CA GLU A 290 2.90 -8.83 12.90
C GLU A 290 1.53 -8.83 12.22
N HIS A 291 1.41 -9.47 11.07
CA HIS A 291 0.14 -9.66 10.39
C HIS A 291 -0.59 -10.86 11.00
N ARG A 292 -1.68 -10.58 11.70
CA ARG A 292 -2.56 -11.56 12.33
C ARG A 292 -3.80 -11.75 11.47
N ARG A 293 -3.60 -12.35 10.32
CA ARG A 293 -4.65 -12.51 9.31
C ARG A 293 -5.92 -13.13 9.90
N THR A 294 -7.05 -12.48 9.63
CA THR A 294 -8.37 -13.04 9.92
C THR A 294 -8.65 -14.28 9.05
N PRO A 295 -9.47 -15.25 9.51
CA PRO A 295 -9.82 -16.41 8.69
C PRO A 295 -10.50 -16.01 7.39
N HIS A 296 -9.99 -16.53 6.27
CA HIS A 296 -10.48 -16.27 4.93
C HIS A 296 -10.90 -17.54 4.20
N ASN A 297 -11.85 -17.43 3.30
CA ASN A 297 -12.13 -18.46 2.31
C ASN A 297 -11.20 -18.28 1.10
N LEU A 298 -10.16 -19.11 0.99
CA LEU A 298 -9.13 -18.99 -0.03
C LEU A 298 -9.68 -19.10 -1.47
N TYR A 299 -10.78 -19.82 -1.68
CA TYR A 299 -11.40 -19.88 -3.02
C TYR A 299 -12.11 -18.58 -3.37
N VAL A 300 -12.70 -17.89 -2.41
CA VAL A 300 -13.27 -16.54 -2.59
C VAL A 300 -12.15 -15.54 -2.80
N ASP A 301 -11.05 -15.63 -2.05
CA ASP A 301 -9.87 -14.79 -2.26
C ASP A 301 -9.32 -14.96 -3.68
N LEU A 302 -9.13 -16.21 -4.15
CA LEU A 302 -8.67 -16.47 -5.52
C LEU A 302 -9.63 -15.91 -6.56
N TRP A 303 -10.94 -16.06 -6.36
CA TRP A 303 -11.95 -15.49 -7.25
C TRP A 303 -11.83 -13.97 -7.39
N HIS A 304 -11.48 -13.28 -6.32
CA HIS A 304 -11.29 -11.83 -6.27
C HIS A 304 -9.92 -11.39 -6.77
N GLU A 305 -8.90 -12.24 -6.69
CA GLU A 305 -7.53 -11.92 -7.09
C GLU A 305 -7.23 -12.28 -8.55
N LEU A 306 -7.87 -13.31 -9.10
CA LEU A 306 -7.48 -13.88 -10.40
C LEU A 306 -7.50 -12.85 -11.54
N ALA A 307 -8.54 -12.02 -11.62
CA ALA A 307 -8.59 -10.97 -12.64
C ALA A 307 -7.46 -9.94 -12.47
N GLY A 308 -7.13 -9.59 -11.21
CA GLY A 308 -6.02 -8.69 -10.90
C GLY A 308 -4.66 -9.26 -11.30
N MET A 309 -4.45 -10.57 -11.12
CA MET A 309 -3.21 -11.25 -11.54
C MET A 309 -3.03 -11.18 -13.07
N VAL A 310 -4.09 -11.48 -13.83
CA VAL A 310 -4.05 -11.42 -15.30
C VAL A 310 -3.81 -9.98 -15.78
N VAL A 311 -4.57 -9.03 -15.25
CA VAL A 311 -4.43 -7.62 -15.62
C VAL A 311 -3.04 -7.09 -15.29
N LEU A 312 -2.43 -7.51 -14.18
CA LEU A 312 -1.09 -7.11 -13.81
C LEU A 312 -0.03 -7.61 -14.81
N ASP A 313 -0.17 -8.86 -15.29
CA ASP A 313 0.73 -9.38 -16.32
C ASP A 313 0.61 -8.58 -17.63
N ASP A 314 -0.60 -8.18 -18.01
CA ASP A 314 -0.85 -7.31 -19.18
C ASP A 314 -0.30 -5.89 -18.96
N MET A 315 -0.22 -5.42 -17.68
CA MET A 315 0.27 -4.10 -17.30
C MET A 315 1.81 -3.98 -17.32
N LEU A 316 2.55 -5.08 -17.47
CA LEU A 316 4.02 -5.06 -17.46
C LEU A 316 4.63 -3.98 -18.37
N PRO A 317 4.20 -3.79 -19.64
CA PRO A 317 4.78 -2.74 -20.49
C PRO A 317 4.60 -1.33 -19.91
N LEU A 318 3.47 -1.07 -19.24
CA LEU A 318 3.21 0.21 -18.57
C LEU A 318 4.14 0.39 -17.35
N LEU A 319 4.28 -0.66 -16.52
CA LEU A 319 5.07 -0.61 -15.28
C LEU A 319 6.58 -0.58 -15.52
N GLU A 320 7.05 -1.17 -16.61
CA GLU A 320 8.48 -1.24 -16.98
C GLU A 320 8.96 -0.04 -17.80
N THR A 321 8.03 0.81 -18.28
CA THR A 321 8.37 2.02 -19.03
C THR A 321 8.47 3.22 -18.08
N PRO A 322 9.65 3.82 -17.89
CA PRO A 322 9.80 4.98 -17.02
C PRO A 322 8.92 6.16 -17.47
N LEU A 323 8.40 6.91 -16.49
CA LEU A 323 7.77 8.20 -16.77
C LEU A 323 8.81 9.24 -17.17
N THR A 324 8.39 10.31 -17.81
CA THR A 324 9.22 11.48 -18.06
C THR A 324 9.70 12.08 -16.74
N PRO A 325 11.00 12.49 -16.62
CA PRO A 325 11.47 13.16 -15.42
C PRO A 325 10.57 14.35 -15.04
N ALA A 326 10.13 14.39 -13.80
CA ALA A 326 9.16 15.36 -13.30
C ALA A 326 9.73 16.14 -12.11
N THR A 327 9.26 17.37 -11.90
CA THR A 327 9.66 18.23 -10.79
C THR A 327 8.88 17.95 -9.51
N ASP A 328 7.70 17.36 -9.64
CA ASP A 328 6.78 17.05 -8.52
C ASP A 328 5.91 15.81 -8.82
N TYR A 329 5.34 15.27 -7.76
CA TYR A 329 4.52 14.06 -7.84
C TYR A 329 3.18 14.25 -8.53
N GLY A 330 2.59 15.44 -8.43
CA GLY A 330 1.33 15.75 -9.11
C GLY A 330 1.51 15.71 -10.63
N THR A 331 2.61 16.28 -11.15
CA THR A 331 2.96 16.23 -12.57
C THR A 331 3.21 14.79 -13.04
N ALA A 332 3.98 14.00 -12.26
CA ALA A 332 4.23 12.60 -12.57
C ALA A 332 2.94 11.76 -12.58
N ALA A 333 2.05 11.98 -11.59
CA ALA A 333 0.79 11.26 -11.49
C ALA A 333 -0.20 11.62 -12.63
N LEU A 334 -0.19 12.86 -13.13
CA LEU A 334 -1.00 13.23 -14.28
C LEU A 334 -0.50 12.57 -15.57
N GLU A 335 0.81 12.52 -15.79
CA GLU A 335 1.39 11.76 -16.92
C GLU A 335 1.05 10.27 -16.81
N LEU A 336 1.16 9.69 -15.61
CA LEU A 336 0.76 8.30 -15.38
C LEU A 336 -0.72 8.05 -15.71
N ALA A 337 -1.61 8.97 -15.34
CA ALA A 337 -3.03 8.88 -15.68
C ALA A 337 -3.25 8.84 -17.20
N ASP A 338 -2.55 9.72 -17.94
CA ASP A 338 -2.63 9.73 -19.42
C ASP A 338 -2.09 8.43 -20.03
N ARG A 339 -1.01 7.88 -19.47
CA ARG A 339 -0.44 6.59 -19.93
C ARG A 339 -1.36 5.41 -19.62
N ILE A 340 -2.00 5.37 -18.44
CA ILE A 340 -2.97 4.32 -18.07
C ILE A 340 -4.13 4.33 -19.06
N GLU A 341 -4.68 5.48 -19.37
CA GLU A 341 -5.79 5.64 -20.30
C GLU A 341 -5.42 5.19 -21.72
N ALA A 342 -4.26 5.64 -22.23
CA ALA A 342 -3.75 5.24 -23.52
C ALA A 342 -3.42 3.74 -23.61
N TRP A 343 -2.80 3.18 -22.58
CA TRP A 343 -2.48 1.76 -22.48
C TRP A 343 -3.77 0.92 -22.50
N ALA A 344 -4.77 1.25 -21.69
CA ALA A 344 -6.02 0.50 -21.60
C ALA A 344 -6.78 0.49 -22.92
N ALA A 345 -6.77 1.60 -23.67
CA ALA A 345 -7.41 1.70 -24.98
C ALA A 345 -6.83 0.74 -26.04
N GLY A 346 -5.55 0.37 -25.90
CA GLY A 346 -4.85 -0.55 -26.79
C GLY A 346 -4.95 -2.02 -26.42
N GLN A 347 -5.52 -2.34 -25.25
CA GLN A 347 -5.55 -3.72 -24.76
C GLN A 347 -6.66 -4.56 -25.40
N ASN A 348 -6.35 -5.85 -25.58
CA ASN A 348 -7.28 -6.89 -26.02
C ASN A 348 -6.92 -8.21 -25.34
N GLY A 349 -7.87 -9.13 -25.23
CA GLY A 349 -7.68 -10.43 -24.60
C GLY A 349 -8.98 -10.93 -23.97
N PHE A 350 -8.93 -12.07 -23.30
CA PHE A 350 -10.15 -12.72 -22.82
C PHE A 350 -10.86 -11.94 -21.68
N LEU A 351 -10.13 -11.11 -20.91
CA LEU A 351 -10.73 -10.20 -19.90
C LEU A 351 -11.01 -8.81 -20.47
N TRP A 352 -10.35 -8.45 -21.61
CA TRP A 352 -10.40 -7.11 -22.14
C TRP A 352 -11.65 -6.90 -23.02
N GLY A 353 -12.56 -6.12 -22.52
CA GLY A 353 -13.74 -5.62 -23.18
C GLY A 353 -14.03 -4.21 -22.67
N GLU A 354 -15.14 -3.64 -23.06
CA GLU A 354 -15.54 -2.28 -22.70
C GLU A 354 -15.49 -2.05 -21.18
N ALA A 355 -15.96 -3.00 -20.37
CA ALA A 355 -15.99 -2.89 -18.91
C ALA A 355 -14.60 -2.69 -18.28
N LEU A 356 -13.57 -3.41 -18.76
CA LEU A 356 -12.22 -3.28 -18.22
C LEU A 356 -11.52 -2.03 -18.75
N GLN A 357 -11.76 -1.68 -20.02
CA GLN A 357 -11.25 -0.42 -20.58
C GLN A 357 -11.87 0.79 -19.87
N ASP A 358 -13.19 0.77 -19.61
CA ASP A 358 -13.88 1.80 -18.84
C ASP A 358 -13.36 1.91 -17.41
N TYR A 359 -13.08 0.76 -16.77
CA TYR A 359 -12.50 0.74 -15.44
C TYR A 359 -11.16 1.50 -15.40
N PHE A 360 -10.25 1.24 -16.35
CA PHE A 360 -8.96 1.94 -16.35
C PHE A 360 -9.06 3.41 -16.80
N ARG A 361 -10.04 3.77 -17.65
CA ARG A 361 -10.40 5.19 -17.88
C ARG A 361 -10.84 5.86 -16.58
N ASN A 362 -11.64 5.18 -15.77
CA ASN A 362 -12.06 5.67 -14.46
C ASN A 362 -10.88 5.77 -13.48
N VAL A 363 -9.97 4.79 -13.44
CA VAL A 363 -8.72 4.87 -12.64
C VAL A 363 -7.91 6.11 -13.00
N ALA A 364 -7.72 6.39 -14.30
CA ALA A 364 -7.01 7.58 -14.76
C ALA A 364 -7.73 8.88 -14.36
N ALA A 365 -9.06 8.92 -14.50
CA ALA A 365 -9.88 10.07 -14.07
C ALA A 365 -9.76 10.29 -12.56
N ASN A 366 -9.81 9.23 -11.77
CA ASN A 366 -9.68 9.30 -10.31
C ASN A 366 -8.30 9.76 -9.85
N LEU A 367 -7.23 9.36 -10.54
CA LEU A 367 -5.89 9.91 -10.28
C LEU A 367 -5.85 11.42 -10.52
N ARG A 368 -6.47 11.92 -11.58
CA ARG A 368 -6.57 13.37 -11.85
C ARG A 368 -7.36 14.10 -10.76
N LEU A 369 -8.49 13.54 -10.32
CA LEU A 369 -9.29 14.09 -9.20
C LEU A 369 -8.49 14.09 -7.90
N TRP A 370 -7.72 13.03 -7.64
CA TRP A 370 -6.88 12.91 -6.46
C TRP A 370 -5.78 13.97 -6.42
N VAL A 371 -5.07 14.17 -7.53
CA VAL A 371 -4.06 15.25 -7.67
C VAL A 371 -4.69 16.61 -7.45
N ALA A 372 -5.89 16.86 -8.02
CA ALA A 372 -6.61 18.11 -7.83
C ALA A 372 -6.98 18.34 -6.36
N ALA A 373 -7.46 17.30 -5.65
CA ALA A 373 -7.77 17.39 -4.24
C ALA A 373 -6.53 17.69 -3.38
N CYS A 374 -5.41 17.02 -3.64
CA CYS A 374 -4.15 17.32 -2.95
C CYS A 374 -3.71 18.79 -3.18
N ARG A 375 -3.76 19.27 -4.42
CA ARG A 375 -3.43 20.66 -4.75
C ARG A 375 -4.34 21.69 -4.09
N GLN A 376 -5.59 21.34 -3.84
CA GLN A 376 -6.53 22.24 -3.13
C GLN A 376 -6.21 22.31 -1.63
N LEU A 377 -5.56 21.28 -1.08
CA LEU A 377 -5.20 21.20 0.34
C LEU A 377 -3.79 21.75 0.65
N ASP A 378 -2.95 22.02 -0.37
CA ASP A 378 -1.64 22.67 -0.22
C ASP A 378 -1.80 24.18 0.00
#